data_c5d617d01b85ddf5a43c49263c3ac34a
#
_entry.id   c5d617d01b85ddf5a43c49263c3ac34a
#
_cell.length_a   1.000
_cell.length_b   1.000
_cell.length_c   1.000
_cell.angle_alpha   90.00
_cell.angle_beta   90.00
_cell.angle_gamma   90.00
#
_symmetry.space_group_name_H-M   'P 1'
#
loop_
_entity.id
_entity.type
_entity.pdbx_description
1 polymer ?
#
loop_
_entity_poly.entity_id
_entity_poly.type
_entity_poly.pdbx_seq_one_letter_code
_entity_poly.pdbx_strand_id
1 'polypeptide(L)'
;MKLTRHNGRSGKHGTYNPRHNDRRFDVENSEHIDAERARQNVYWDCYRGFTTHDFRENPEQPDFSFEEIERMYYYEHYADHVNAQNARNEKTRHIERNRTVDDLLKNNKTCPEESIYQIGTMEESVPPETLALIVSEFYEEFENRFGSHIHILDWALHLDEGTPHISRKRRWRNWVSLSLNRNSQKESTITGNRLLMQSVG
;
A
#
# COMPACT_ATOMS: atom_id res chain seq x y z
N MET A 1 7.36 25.43 -10.43
CA MET A 1 6.99 23.99 -10.38
C MET A 1 6.37 23.68 -9.03
N LYS A 2 5.28 22.91 -8.97
CA LYS A 2 4.52 22.62 -7.73
C LYS A 2 4.50 21.11 -7.49
N LEU A 3 4.79 20.68 -6.26
CA LEU A 3 4.55 19.32 -5.81
C LEU A 3 3.10 19.22 -5.29
N THR A 4 2.34 18.31 -5.83
CA THR A 4 1.00 17.98 -5.34
C THR A 4 0.98 16.55 -4.78
N ARG A 5 0.20 16.36 -3.73
CA ARG A 5 -0.05 15.07 -3.13
C ARG A 5 -1.54 14.90 -2.89
N HIS A 6 -2.09 13.80 -3.38
CA HIS A 6 -3.45 13.36 -3.11
C HIS A 6 -3.41 12.05 -2.34
N ASN A 7 -4.28 11.90 -1.35
CA ASN A 7 -4.44 10.65 -0.60
C ASN A 7 -5.82 10.07 -0.84
N GLY A 8 -5.87 8.78 -1.07
CA GLY A 8 -7.08 7.99 -1.15
C GLY A 8 -7.01 6.73 -0.28
N ARG A 9 -8.13 6.04 -0.17
CA ARG A 9 -8.20 4.71 0.45
C ARG A 9 -8.96 3.78 -0.48
N SER A 10 -8.50 2.55 -0.56
CA SER A 10 -9.32 1.46 -1.09
C SER A 10 -10.45 1.15 -0.11
N GLY A 11 -11.44 0.40 -0.53
CA GLY A 11 -12.59 0.02 0.26
C GLY A 11 -13.88 0.39 -0.44
N LYS A 12 -15.02 -0.02 0.12
CA LYS A 12 -16.34 0.05 -0.54
C LYS A 12 -16.72 1.45 -1.07
N HIS A 13 -16.13 2.50 -0.53
CA HIS A 13 -16.35 3.89 -0.92
C HIS A 13 -15.03 4.62 -1.22
N GLY A 14 -13.94 3.88 -1.43
CA GLY A 14 -12.63 4.45 -1.75
C GLY A 14 -12.55 4.93 -3.19
N THR A 15 -11.73 5.94 -3.42
CA THR A 15 -11.41 6.46 -4.75
C THR A 15 -10.32 5.65 -5.45
N TYR A 16 -9.76 4.66 -4.75
CA TYR A 16 -8.63 3.88 -5.20
C TYR A 16 -9.05 2.57 -5.86
N ASN A 17 -8.40 2.28 -6.99
CA ASN A 17 -8.55 1.02 -7.71
C ASN A 17 -7.16 0.45 -8.05
N PRO A 18 -6.72 -0.69 -7.45
CA PRO A 18 -5.44 -1.32 -7.76
C PRO A 18 -5.27 -1.62 -9.24
N ARG A 19 -6.36 -2.02 -9.92
CA ARG A 19 -6.35 -2.32 -11.35
C ARG A 19 -6.11 -1.10 -12.22
N HIS A 20 -6.44 0.11 -11.74
CA HIS A 20 -6.10 1.34 -12.43
C HIS A 20 -4.60 1.62 -12.37
N ASN A 21 -3.97 1.36 -11.22
CA ASN A 21 -2.55 1.65 -11.04
C ASN A 21 -1.64 0.67 -11.77
N ASP A 22 -2.03 -0.58 -11.91
CA ASP A 22 -1.26 -1.57 -12.68
C ASP A 22 -1.76 -1.79 -14.12
N ARG A 23 -2.66 -0.90 -14.59
CA ARG A 23 -3.22 -0.94 -15.95
C ARG A 23 -3.91 -2.26 -16.31
N ARG A 24 -4.51 -2.94 -15.34
CA ARG A 24 -5.30 -4.18 -15.55
C ARG A 24 -6.74 -3.89 -15.98
N PHE A 25 -6.90 -3.08 -17.01
CA PHE A 25 -8.17 -2.75 -17.67
C PHE A 25 -7.91 -2.46 -19.15
N ASP A 26 -8.95 -2.23 -19.91
CA ASP A 26 -8.86 -1.92 -21.35
C ASP A 26 -8.26 -0.52 -21.57
N VAL A 27 -6.93 -0.48 -21.69
CA VAL A 27 -6.15 0.74 -21.89
C VAL A 27 -6.39 1.33 -23.27
N GLU A 28 -6.61 0.48 -24.31
CA GLU A 28 -6.78 0.91 -25.69
C GLU A 28 -8.05 1.74 -25.90
N ASN A 29 -9.09 1.47 -25.10
CA ASN A 29 -10.36 2.20 -25.16
C ASN A 29 -10.48 3.30 -24.08
N SER A 30 -9.38 3.66 -23.42
CA SER A 30 -9.39 4.68 -22.36
C SER A 30 -9.03 6.05 -22.93
N GLU A 31 -9.96 7.02 -22.87
CA GLU A 31 -9.80 8.36 -23.46
C GLU A 31 -8.64 9.20 -22.85
N HIS A 32 -8.16 8.83 -21.66
CA HIS A 32 -7.17 9.61 -20.91
C HIS A 32 -5.80 8.97 -20.87
N ILE A 33 -5.62 7.80 -21.48
CA ILE A 33 -4.40 6.98 -21.43
C ILE A 33 -3.84 6.80 -22.83
N ASP A 34 -2.56 7.07 -22.98
CA ASP A 34 -1.80 6.78 -24.18
C ASP A 34 -1.27 5.34 -24.12
N ALA A 35 -1.86 4.44 -24.89
CA ALA A 35 -1.52 3.02 -24.90
C ALA A 35 -0.06 2.74 -25.29
N GLU A 36 0.55 3.54 -26.18
CA GLU A 36 1.97 3.38 -26.53
C GLU A 36 2.88 3.80 -25.39
N ARG A 37 2.53 4.88 -24.69
CA ARG A 37 3.27 5.35 -23.52
C ARG A 37 3.06 4.47 -22.29
N ALA A 38 1.95 3.75 -22.20
CA ALA A 38 1.67 2.81 -21.10
C ALA A 38 2.76 1.72 -20.99
N ARG A 39 3.38 1.32 -22.10
CA ARG A 39 4.50 0.37 -22.12
C ARG A 39 5.77 0.90 -21.43
N GLN A 40 5.88 2.20 -21.26
CA GLN A 40 6.99 2.86 -20.57
C GLN A 40 6.74 3.02 -19.07
N ASN A 41 5.55 2.70 -18.58
CA ASN A 41 5.24 2.75 -17.16
C ASN A 41 6.18 1.82 -16.37
N VAL A 42 6.56 2.28 -15.19
CA VAL A 42 7.43 1.53 -14.27
C VAL A 42 6.63 1.15 -13.05
N TYR A 43 6.77 -0.10 -12.64
CA TYR A 43 6.07 -0.68 -11.50
C TYR A 43 7.07 -1.22 -10.48
N TRP A 44 6.70 -1.14 -9.23
CA TRP A 44 7.45 -1.75 -8.14
C TRP A 44 6.49 -2.38 -7.14
N ASP A 45 6.85 -3.54 -6.62
CA ASP A 45 6.14 -4.17 -5.52
C ASP A 45 7.10 -4.75 -4.48
N CYS A 46 6.60 -4.95 -3.25
CA CYS A 46 7.41 -5.39 -2.11
C CYS A 46 7.92 -6.83 -2.19
N TYR A 47 7.48 -7.62 -3.16
CA TYR A 47 7.94 -9.01 -3.35
C TYR A 47 8.96 -9.16 -4.47
N ARG A 48 8.82 -8.41 -5.56
CA ARG A 48 9.66 -8.54 -6.75
C ARG A 48 10.58 -7.36 -7.00
N GLY A 49 10.28 -6.20 -6.37
CA GLY A 49 10.98 -4.97 -6.70
C GLY A 49 10.48 -4.37 -8.02
N PHE A 50 11.39 -3.83 -8.82
CA PHE A 50 11.06 -3.18 -10.08
C PHE A 50 10.63 -4.18 -11.16
N THR A 51 9.54 -3.86 -11.86
CA THR A 51 9.04 -4.59 -13.01
C THR A 51 8.66 -3.63 -14.14
N THR A 52 8.70 -4.11 -15.38
CA THR A 52 8.24 -3.37 -16.57
C THR A 52 6.83 -3.81 -16.96
N HIS A 53 6.20 -3.02 -17.80
CA HIS A 53 4.91 -3.36 -18.37
C HIS A 53 4.97 -4.72 -19.11
N ASP A 54 5.96 -4.91 -19.98
CA ASP A 54 6.13 -6.15 -20.75
C ASP A 54 6.33 -7.39 -19.87
N PHE A 55 7.04 -7.23 -18.74
CA PHE A 55 7.19 -8.32 -17.77
C PHE A 55 5.85 -8.70 -17.14
N ARG A 56 5.02 -7.72 -16.84
CA ARG A 56 3.71 -7.93 -16.19
C ARG A 56 2.65 -8.49 -17.15
N GLU A 57 2.77 -8.20 -18.42
CA GLU A 57 1.90 -8.70 -19.50
C GLU A 57 2.29 -10.14 -19.96
N ASN A 58 3.46 -10.64 -19.56
CA ASN A 58 3.91 -11.97 -19.97
C ASN A 58 3.02 -13.06 -19.36
N PRO A 59 2.28 -13.85 -20.18
CA PRO A 59 1.37 -14.89 -19.69
C PRO A 59 2.09 -16.07 -19.02
N GLU A 60 3.40 -16.22 -19.22
CA GLU A 60 4.21 -17.27 -18.56
C GLU A 60 4.56 -16.89 -17.10
N GLN A 61 4.38 -15.63 -16.72
CA GLN A 61 4.61 -15.18 -15.36
C GLN A 61 3.34 -15.35 -14.52
N PRO A 62 3.47 -15.68 -13.24
CA PRO A 62 2.34 -15.66 -12.31
C PRO A 62 1.64 -14.30 -12.33
N ASP A 63 0.33 -14.30 -12.19
CA ASP A 63 -0.45 -13.07 -12.06
C ASP A 63 -0.12 -12.38 -10.71
N PHE A 64 0.70 -11.36 -10.78
CA PHE A 64 1.03 -10.49 -9.66
C PHE A 64 0.48 -9.09 -9.91
N SER A 65 -0.82 -8.99 -10.09
CA SER A 65 -1.48 -7.68 -10.04
C SER A 65 -1.24 -7.01 -8.68
N PHE A 66 -1.35 -5.70 -8.62
CA PHE A 66 -1.26 -4.99 -7.34
C PHE A 66 -2.33 -5.47 -6.35
N GLU A 67 -3.51 -5.84 -6.86
CA GLU A 67 -4.56 -6.45 -6.03
C GLU A 67 -4.08 -7.77 -5.38
N GLU A 68 -3.37 -8.62 -6.14
CA GLU A 68 -2.84 -9.87 -5.62
C GLU A 68 -1.66 -9.67 -4.66
N ILE A 69 -0.77 -8.72 -4.95
CA ILE A 69 0.33 -8.33 -4.05
C ILE A 69 -0.21 -7.89 -2.68
N GLU A 70 -1.20 -7.00 -2.68
CA GLU A 70 -1.83 -6.55 -1.44
C GLU A 70 -2.49 -7.70 -0.69
N ARG A 71 -3.17 -8.57 -1.40
CA ARG A 71 -3.81 -9.75 -0.83
C ARG A 71 -2.81 -10.70 -0.21
N MET A 72 -1.72 -11.03 -0.94
CA MET A 72 -0.63 -11.87 -0.42
C MET A 72 -0.04 -11.28 0.86
N TYR A 73 0.29 -9.98 0.86
CA TYR A 73 0.81 -9.31 2.03
C TYR A 73 -0.13 -9.39 3.24
N TYR A 74 -1.44 -9.18 3.02
CA TYR A 74 -2.41 -9.26 4.10
C TYR A 74 -2.59 -10.66 4.63
N TYR A 75 -2.58 -11.67 3.78
CA TYR A 75 -2.64 -13.07 4.22
C TYR A 75 -1.40 -13.47 5.01
N GLU A 76 -0.21 -13.11 4.55
CA GLU A 76 1.06 -13.41 5.24
C GLU A 76 1.14 -12.76 6.63
N HIS A 77 0.69 -11.52 6.76
CA HIS A 77 0.93 -10.74 7.98
C HIS A 77 -0.25 -10.72 8.95
N TYR A 78 -1.46 -11.03 8.50
CA TYR A 78 -2.67 -10.87 9.33
C TYR A 78 -3.53 -12.13 9.46
N ALA A 79 -3.27 -13.22 8.72
CA ALA A 79 -4.10 -14.43 8.80
C ALA A 79 -4.13 -15.03 10.21
N ASP A 80 -2.99 -15.19 10.84
CA ASP A 80 -2.90 -15.74 12.19
C ASP A 80 -3.65 -14.90 13.22
N HIS A 81 -3.55 -13.58 13.05
CA HIS A 81 -4.26 -12.63 13.90
C HIS A 81 -5.77 -12.73 13.74
N VAL A 82 -6.26 -12.78 12.50
CA VAL A 82 -7.69 -12.94 12.17
C VAL A 82 -8.20 -14.26 12.75
N ASN A 83 -7.46 -15.36 12.56
CA ASN A 83 -7.82 -16.67 13.08
C ASN A 83 -7.88 -16.67 14.62
N ALA A 84 -6.90 -16.08 15.28
CA ALA A 84 -6.89 -15.97 16.74
C ALA A 84 -8.06 -15.12 17.27
N GLN A 85 -8.43 -14.04 16.56
CA GLN A 85 -9.58 -13.22 16.94
C GLN A 85 -10.91 -13.98 16.73
N ASN A 86 -11.05 -14.70 15.62
CA ASN A 86 -12.23 -15.52 15.34
C ASN A 86 -12.41 -16.61 16.40
N ALA A 87 -11.33 -17.30 16.78
CA ALA A 87 -11.36 -18.29 17.86
C ALA A 87 -11.80 -17.70 19.23
N ARG A 88 -11.42 -16.44 19.53
CA ARG A 88 -11.92 -15.73 20.72
C ARG A 88 -13.41 -15.41 20.62
N ASN A 89 -13.87 -14.95 19.46
CA ASN A 89 -15.27 -14.65 19.20
C ASN A 89 -16.14 -15.91 19.40
N GLU A 90 -15.68 -17.06 18.89
CA GLU A 90 -16.36 -18.34 19.05
C GLU A 90 -16.50 -18.74 20.54
N LYS A 91 -15.39 -18.64 21.30
CA LYS A 91 -15.40 -18.91 22.74
C LYS A 91 -16.38 -18.02 23.52
N THR A 92 -16.53 -16.79 23.08
CA THR A 92 -17.42 -15.80 23.70
C THR A 92 -18.83 -15.77 23.08
N ARG A 93 -19.13 -16.70 22.15
CA ARG A 93 -20.40 -16.81 21.41
C ARG A 93 -20.74 -15.57 20.59
N HIS A 94 -19.74 -14.92 20.01
CA HIS A 94 -19.87 -13.74 19.14
C HIS A 94 -19.42 -14.07 17.71
N ILE A 95 -19.90 -15.17 17.14
CA ILE A 95 -19.53 -15.66 15.80
C ILE A 95 -19.84 -14.61 14.71
N GLU A 96 -20.87 -13.79 14.91
CA GLU A 96 -21.23 -12.70 14.01
C GLU A 96 -20.13 -11.63 13.83
N ARG A 97 -19.09 -11.64 14.68
CA ARG A 97 -17.93 -10.75 14.61
C ARG A 97 -16.74 -11.36 13.86
N ASN A 98 -16.86 -12.62 13.45
CA ASN A 98 -15.82 -13.28 12.68
C ASN A 98 -15.56 -12.54 11.36
N ARG A 99 -14.31 -12.49 10.96
CA ARG A 99 -13.85 -11.80 9.75
C ARG A 99 -12.90 -12.68 8.97
N THR A 100 -12.75 -12.36 7.71
CA THR A 100 -11.71 -12.89 6.83
C THR A 100 -10.60 -11.86 6.64
N VAL A 101 -9.48 -12.27 6.08
CA VAL A 101 -8.41 -11.36 5.68
C VAL A 101 -8.90 -10.40 4.59
N ASP A 102 -9.73 -10.88 3.67
CA ASP A 102 -10.34 -10.04 2.63
C ASP A 102 -11.26 -8.94 3.21
N ASP A 103 -11.87 -9.16 4.37
CA ASP A 103 -12.63 -8.12 5.05
C ASP A 103 -11.72 -6.98 5.55
N LEU A 104 -10.46 -7.28 5.87
CA LEU A 104 -9.49 -6.24 6.23
C LEU A 104 -9.13 -5.38 5.02
N LEU A 105 -8.98 -5.98 3.84
CA LEU A 105 -8.70 -5.25 2.59
C LEU A 105 -9.86 -4.34 2.17
N LYS A 106 -11.09 -4.74 2.44
CA LYS A 106 -12.30 -3.98 2.08
C LYS A 106 -12.71 -2.93 3.11
N ASN A 107 -12.20 -3.00 4.31
CA ASN A 107 -12.60 -2.10 5.39
C ASN A 107 -11.82 -0.79 5.33
N ASN A 108 -12.51 0.35 5.28
CA ASN A 108 -11.93 1.70 5.19
C ASN A 108 -10.90 2.03 6.27
N LYS A 109 -10.93 1.31 7.39
CA LYS A 109 -9.97 1.53 8.49
C LYS A 109 -8.71 0.66 8.35
N THR A 110 -8.79 -0.48 7.69
CA THR A 110 -7.71 -1.48 7.60
C THR A 110 -7.16 -1.68 6.20
N CYS A 111 -7.84 -1.19 5.17
CA CYS A 111 -7.36 -1.25 3.79
C CYS A 111 -6.05 -0.46 3.60
N PRO A 112 -5.28 -0.76 2.56
CA PRO A 112 -4.15 0.05 2.17
C PRO A 112 -4.54 1.51 1.91
N GLU A 113 -3.60 2.41 2.14
CA GLU A 113 -3.74 3.84 1.88
C GLU A 113 -2.95 4.20 0.63
N GLU A 114 -3.57 4.90 -0.30
CA GLU A 114 -2.91 5.38 -1.52
C GLU A 114 -2.42 6.82 -1.35
N SER A 115 -1.31 7.13 -2.02
CA SER A 115 -0.86 8.50 -2.21
C SER A 115 -0.42 8.67 -3.66
N ILE A 116 -0.92 9.72 -4.32
CA ILE A 116 -0.49 10.13 -5.66
C ILE A 116 0.44 11.32 -5.49
N TYR A 117 1.60 11.28 -6.13
CA TYR A 117 2.60 12.35 -6.14
C TYR A 117 2.80 12.82 -7.58
N GLN A 118 2.73 14.12 -7.78
CA GLN A 118 2.93 14.77 -9.06
C GLN A 118 3.83 15.98 -8.89
N ILE A 119 4.81 16.16 -9.77
CA ILE A 119 5.68 17.34 -9.80
C ILE A 119 5.46 18.07 -11.12
N GLY A 120 4.84 19.23 -11.03
CA GLY A 120 4.50 20.06 -12.19
C GLY A 120 3.01 19.99 -12.58
N THR A 121 2.75 20.40 -13.80
CA THR A 121 1.42 20.45 -14.45
C THR A 121 1.52 19.84 -15.85
N MET A 122 0.43 19.83 -16.58
CA MET A 122 0.43 19.39 -18.00
C MET A 122 1.34 20.27 -18.88
N GLU A 123 1.51 21.55 -18.52
CA GLU A 123 2.30 22.50 -19.31
C GLU A 123 3.78 22.47 -18.93
N GLU A 124 4.08 22.17 -17.67
CA GLU A 124 5.45 22.15 -17.14
C GLU A 124 5.60 21.02 -16.12
N SER A 125 6.19 19.90 -16.52
CA SER A 125 6.49 18.76 -15.66
C SER A 125 7.98 18.42 -15.67
N VAL A 126 8.45 17.74 -14.62
CA VAL A 126 9.82 17.18 -14.63
C VAL A 126 9.92 16.02 -15.62
N PRO A 127 11.10 15.79 -16.22
CA PRO A 127 11.34 14.60 -17.02
C PRO A 127 11.04 13.32 -16.22
N PRO A 128 10.50 12.27 -16.87
CA PRO A 128 10.15 11.02 -16.21
C PRO A 128 11.28 10.39 -15.39
N GLU A 129 12.51 10.44 -15.90
CA GLU A 129 13.70 9.89 -15.25
C GLU A 129 14.02 10.66 -13.97
N THR A 130 13.83 11.99 -13.98
CA THR A 130 14.02 12.86 -12.80
C THR A 130 12.95 12.55 -11.76
N LEU A 131 11.69 12.35 -12.19
CA LEU A 131 10.61 11.99 -11.27
C LEU A 131 10.87 10.62 -10.64
N ALA A 132 11.27 9.63 -11.44
CA ALA A 132 11.61 8.29 -10.97
C ALA A 132 12.73 8.32 -9.92
N LEU A 133 13.79 9.09 -10.18
CA LEU A 133 14.92 9.24 -9.25
C LEU A 133 14.48 9.87 -7.93
N ILE A 134 13.80 11.02 -7.99
CA ILE A 134 13.30 11.73 -6.80
C ILE A 134 12.42 10.81 -5.94
N VAL A 135 11.57 10.03 -6.57
CA VAL A 135 10.64 9.18 -5.85
C VAL A 135 11.33 7.95 -5.28
N SER A 136 12.29 7.37 -5.99
CA SER A 136 13.08 6.25 -5.47
C SER A 136 13.85 6.66 -4.21
N GLU A 137 14.56 7.81 -4.25
CA GLU A 137 15.26 8.36 -3.09
C GLU A 137 14.30 8.69 -1.94
N PHE A 138 13.15 9.29 -2.27
CA PHE A 138 12.14 9.60 -1.26
C PHE A 138 11.59 8.34 -0.59
N TYR A 139 11.37 7.25 -1.33
CA TYR A 139 10.85 6.01 -0.75
C TYR A 139 11.89 5.26 0.07
N GLU A 140 13.13 5.26 -0.36
CA GLU A 140 14.23 4.71 0.43
C GLU A 140 14.36 5.44 1.78
N GLU A 141 14.39 6.77 1.75
CA GLU A 141 14.43 7.57 2.97
C GLU A 141 13.18 7.40 3.83
N PHE A 142 12.01 7.26 3.21
CA PHE A 142 10.77 7.00 3.90
C PHE A 142 10.76 5.65 4.61
N GLU A 143 11.22 4.58 3.96
CA GLU A 143 11.35 3.25 4.55
C GLU A 143 12.40 3.25 5.68
N ASN A 144 13.53 3.92 5.50
CA ASN A 144 14.55 4.04 6.54
C ASN A 144 14.02 4.72 7.81
N ARG A 145 13.18 5.76 7.68
CA ARG A 145 12.60 6.48 8.82
C ARG A 145 11.37 5.82 9.42
N PHE A 146 10.52 5.27 8.60
CA PHE A 146 9.18 4.84 9.01
C PHE A 146 8.87 3.36 8.76
N GLY A 147 9.79 2.60 8.20
CA GLY A 147 9.58 1.21 7.82
C GLY A 147 9.21 0.28 8.97
N SER A 148 9.51 0.64 10.23
CA SER A 148 9.01 -0.08 11.40
C SER A 148 7.49 0.07 11.61
N HIS A 149 6.88 1.14 11.08
CA HIS A 149 5.48 1.48 11.28
C HIS A 149 4.64 1.46 9.99
N ILE A 150 5.28 1.76 8.86
CA ILE A 150 4.62 1.88 7.57
C ILE A 150 5.37 0.98 6.59
N HIS A 151 4.61 0.18 5.83
CA HIS A 151 5.18 -0.64 4.77
C HIS A 151 4.62 -0.20 3.41
N ILE A 152 5.50 -0.01 2.43
CA ILE A 152 5.12 0.26 1.04
C ILE A 152 4.81 -1.10 0.40
N LEU A 153 3.63 -1.24 -0.16
CA LEU A 153 3.18 -2.48 -0.81
C LEU A 153 3.56 -2.49 -2.28
N ASP A 154 3.19 -1.43 -2.97
CA ASP A 154 3.40 -1.25 -4.39
C ASP A 154 3.40 0.24 -4.77
N TRP A 155 3.93 0.54 -5.96
CA TRP A 155 3.78 1.83 -6.60
C TRP A 155 3.98 1.73 -8.12
N ALA A 156 3.39 2.67 -8.85
CA ALA A 156 3.54 2.82 -10.28
C ALA A 156 3.91 4.25 -10.65
N LEU A 157 4.87 4.40 -11.56
CA LEU A 157 5.14 5.63 -12.26
C LEU A 157 4.38 5.59 -13.58
N HIS A 158 3.36 6.42 -13.68
CA HIS A 158 2.55 6.57 -14.88
C HIS A 158 3.11 7.64 -15.79
N LEU A 159 3.43 7.25 -17.02
CA LEU A 159 3.94 8.11 -18.08
C LEU A 159 2.91 8.30 -19.20
N ASP A 160 1.84 7.56 -19.14
CA ASP A 160 0.78 7.41 -20.14
C ASP A 160 -0.40 8.39 -19.97
N GLU A 161 -0.36 9.20 -18.93
CA GLU A 161 -1.35 10.27 -18.71
C GLU A 161 -0.76 11.64 -19.03
N GLY A 162 -1.62 12.68 -19.04
CA GLY A 162 -1.24 14.04 -19.41
C GLY A 162 -0.11 14.66 -18.58
N THR A 163 0.08 14.21 -17.33
CA THR A 163 1.20 14.59 -16.47
C THR A 163 1.79 13.35 -15.81
N PRO A 164 3.11 13.12 -15.91
CA PRO A 164 3.75 12.03 -15.18
C PRO A 164 3.48 12.12 -13.68
N HIS A 165 3.06 11.02 -13.09
CA HIS A 165 2.77 10.96 -11.67
C HIS A 165 3.05 9.58 -11.09
N ILE A 166 3.17 9.50 -9.78
CA ILE A 166 3.37 8.25 -9.06
C ILE A 166 2.21 7.98 -8.13
N SER A 167 1.60 6.83 -8.34
CA SER A 167 0.62 6.25 -7.43
C SER A 167 1.30 5.22 -6.54
N ARG A 168 1.16 5.37 -5.23
CA ARG A 168 1.80 4.50 -4.23
C ARG A 168 0.82 3.99 -3.22
N LYS A 169 0.98 2.72 -2.83
CA LYS A 169 0.28 2.13 -1.71
C LYS A 169 1.15 1.84 -0.51
N ARG A 170 0.59 2.05 0.65
CA ARG A 170 1.24 1.79 1.93
C ARG A 170 0.30 1.18 2.95
N ARG A 171 0.86 0.43 3.89
CA ARG A 171 0.18 -0.12 5.03
C ARG A 171 0.85 0.33 6.33
N TRP A 172 0.06 0.77 7.30
CA TRP A 172 0.52 1.00 8.67
C TRP A 172 0.68 -0.34 9.38
N ARG A 173 1.91 -0.72 9.73
CA ARG A 173 2.20 -2.02 10.36
C ARG A 173 1.48 -2.23 11.69
N ASN A 174 1.30 -1.19 12.47
CA ASN A 174 0.82 -1.27 13.85
C ASN A 174 -0.69 -1.04 14.00
N TRP A 175 -1.43 -0.87 12.90
CA TRP A 175 -2.84 -0.51 13.01
C TRP A 175 -3.69 -1.65 13.58
N VAL A 176 -3.41 -2.89 13.22
CA VAL A 176 -4.13 -4.08 13.72
C VAL A 176 -3.79 -4.34 15.18
N SER A 177 -2.54 -4.15 15.61
CA SER A 177 -2.16 -4.30 17.02
C SER A 177 -2.73 -3.18 17.91
N LEU A 178 -2.87 -1.95 17.40
CA LEU A 178 -3.47 -0.83 18.16
C LEU A 178 -4.97 -1.01 18.43
N SER A 179 -5.70 -1.63 17.50
CA SER A 179 -7.14 -1.89 17.71
C SER A 179 -7.42 -3.06 18.66
N LEU A 180 -6.43 -3.93 18.89
CA LEU A 180 -6.56 -5.12 19.71
C LEU A 180 -5.99 -4.98 21.11
N ASN A 181 -5.04 -4.08 21.29
CA ASN A 181 -4.32 -3.90 22.53
C ASN A 181 -4.91 -2.84 23.48
N ARG A 182 -6.15 -2.37 23.24
CA ARG A 182 -6.79 -1.47 24.23
C ARG A 182 -6.96 -2.12 25.60
N ASN A 183 -6.94 -3.45 25.69
CA ASN A 183 -7.01 -4.16 26.98
C ASN A 183 -5.67 -4.69 27.50
N SER A 184 -4.64 -4.86 26.67
CA SER A 184 -3.32 -5.35 27.10
C SER A 184 -2.28 -4.24 27.28
N GLN A 185 -2.49 -3.04 26.75
CA GLN A 185 -1.58 -1.91 26.96
C GLN A 185 -1.57 -1.35 28.41
N LYS A 186 -2.57 -1.66 29.22
CA LYS A 186 -2.50 -1.30 30.63
C LYS A 186 -1.42 -2.06 31.40
N GLU A 187 -1.04 -3.25 30.95
CA GLU A 187 0.00 -4.06 31.63
C GLU A 187 1.41 -3.83 31.06
N SER A 188 1.57 -3.62 29.74
CA SER A 188 2.89 -3.42 29.13
C SER A 188 3.47 -2.01 29.35
N THR A 189 2.64 -0.99 29.50
CA THR A 189 3.09 0.39 29.81
C THR A 189 3.66 0.49 31.22
N ILE A 190 3.18 -0.33 32.16
CA ILE A 190 3.68 -0.37 33.52
C ILE A 190 5.07 -1.03 33.57
N THR A 191 5.32 -2.04 32.74
CA THR A 191 6.61 -2.77 32.69
C THR A 191 7.68 -1.99 31.92
N GLY A 192 7.32 -1.30 30.82
CA GLY A 192 8.25 -0.49 30.01
C GLY A 192 8.78 0.74 30.74
N ASN A 193 7.92 1.44 31.49
CA ASN A 193 8.34 2.60 32.28
C ASN A 193 9.21 2.22 33.53
N ARG A 194 9.11 0.98 33.97
CA ARG A 194 9.94 0.50 35.13
C ARG A 194 11.37 0.16 34.71
N LEU A 195 11.57 -0.25 33.44
CA LEU A 195 12.90 -0.53 32.88
C LEU A 195 13.65 0.75 32.47
N LEU A 196 12.93 1.80 32.03
CA LEU A 196 13.55 3.09 31.69
C LEU A 196 13.99 3.90 32.89
N MET A 197 13.37 3.69 34.05
CA MET A 197 13.78 4.37 35.31
C MET A 197 14.98 3.71 35.99
N GLN A 198 15.38 2.49 35.61
CA GLN A 198 16.54 1.79 36.17
C GLN A 198 17.83 1.98 35.36
N SER A 199 17.79 2.64 34.20
CA SER A 199 18.97 2.92 33.36
C SER A 199 19.50 4.35 33.47
N VAL A 200 18.97 5.17 34.38
CA VAL A 200 19.37 6.56 34.62
C VAL A 200 19.63 6.76 36.15
N GLY A 201 20.41 5.84 36.73
CA GLY A 201 20.91 5.95 38.04
C GLY A 201 22.38 5.57 38.13
#